data_171fe714e66506227a95c3001300bedd
#
_entry.id   171fe714e66506227a95c3001300bedd
#
_cell.length_a   1.000
_cell.length_b   1.000
_cell.length_c   1.000
_cell.angle_alpha   90.00
_cell.angle_beta   90.00
_cell.angle_gamma   90.00
#
_symmetry.space_group_name_H-M   'P 1'
#
loop_
_entity.id
_entity.type
_entity.pdbx_description
1 polymer ?
#
loop_
_entity_poly.entity_id
_entity_poly.type
_entity_poly.pdbx_seq_one_letter_code
_entity_poly.pdbx_strand_id
1 'polypeptide(L)'
;MFNKKMQYIIKSVPTDDKQALENLLNEMSEAGWDLYTMHEVETDSSFDFNCIFMREKQDEDSTDLDDIVNITSFKYRMEKMLAAPSSPYASCKEIQLKISNQKERIKKIKSQLESENLSPEKKKQLNNQMSDELRQLDGLKQALVNEISPDAMYSAIKEEKFVVNLSEEILEVISMEANDNLLAETVRIRQDLAERLGYVIPHIHFHNSDELMQNEFSVKIHDIEVFRSVVFPGYVAFYKDELKGYKSGEDDIIVTDGITGKKLIWIQKEKVKDFWIKGDTAAEYIGRVIEYIAVKEVSDIMDYNDVNKYVEKVIESNSFLVDNIIPDFITASDLKYLLTCLVREKVSVKNIVYIFEKINDYANEPTKEDLLDKVRLALSRHIVKDLAKDGELKVIEFSDEILDRVYSFFKEDEEE
;
A
#
# COMPACT_ATOMS: atom_id res chain seq x y z
N MET A 1 -26.50 -4.06 -19.91
CA MET A 1 -26.54 -5.49 -19.50
C MET A 1 -27.22 -5.53 -18.15
N PHE A 2 -28.33 -6.26 -18.01
CA PHE A 2 -29.12 -6.30 -16.77
C PHE A 2 -28.31 -6.99 -15.66
N ASN A 3 -28.14 -6.32 -14.53
CA ASN A 3 -27.52 -6.88 -13.33
C ASN A 3 -28.45 -7.99 -12.78
N LYS A 4 -28.09 -9.25 -12.99
CA LYS A 4 -28.81 -10.39 -12.43
C LYS A 4 -28.47 -10.50 -10.95
N LYS A 5 -29.47 -10.43 -10.09
CA LYS A 5 -29.31 -10.63 -8.65
C LYS A 5 -29.13 -12.12 -8.35
N MET A 6 -28.14 -12.48 -7.54
CA MET A 6 -27.86 -13.86 -7.15
C MET A 6 -28.21 -14.10 -5.68
N GLN A 7 -28.76 -15.26 -5.38
CA GLN A 7 -28.94 -15.76 -4.01
C GLN A 7 -27.92 -16.85 -3.72
N TYR A 8 -27.51 -16.96 -2.46
CA TYR A 8 -26.54 -17.96 -2.00
C TYR A 8 -27.09 -18.70 -0.79
N ILE A 9 -26.80 -19.99 -0.69
CA ILE A 9 -27.12 -20.82 0.47
C ILE A 9 -25.93 -21.73 0.79
N ILE A 10 -25.68 -21.96 2.07
CA ILE A 10 -24.61 -22.85 2.55
C ILE A 10 -25.27 -24.10 3.14
N LYS A 11 -24.79 -25.27 2.73
CA LYS A 11 -25.18 -26.58 3.25
C LYS A 11 -23.93 -27.35 3.64
N SER A 12 -23.95 -28.03 4.78
CA SER A 12 -22.87 -28.87 5.28
C SER A 12 -23.22 -30.34 5.20
N VAL A 13 -22.26 -31.17 4.82
CA VAL A 13 -22.39 -32.63 4.72
C VAL A 13 -21.11 -33.28 5.23
N PRO A 14 -21.17 -34.38 6.03
CA PRO A 14 -20.00 -35.12 6.46
C PRO A 14 -19.11 -35.57 5.31
N THR A 15 -17.79 -35.46 5.45
CA THR A 15 -16.83 -35.82 4.38
C THR A 15 -16.76 -37.32 4.12
N ASP A 16 -17.14 -38.14 5.08
CA ASP A 16 -17.14 -39.60 5.00
C ASP A 16 -18.42 -40.19 4.35
N ASP A 17 -19.50 -39.36 4.20
CA ASP A 17 -20.74 -39.78 3.57
C ASP A 17 -20.90 -39.27 2.14
N LYS A 18 -20.29 -40.00 1.19
CA LYS A 18 -20.37 -39.68 -0.24
C LYS A 18 -21.79 -39.71 -0.79
N GLN A 19 -22.66 -40.58 -0.22
CA GLN A 19 -24.03 -40.70 -0.68
C GLN A 19 -24.85 -39.48 -0.24
N ALA A 20 -24.63 -38.97 0.95
CA ALA A 20 -25.25 -37.74 1.44
C ALA A 20 -24.84 -36.53 0.61
N LEU A 21 -23.56 -36.44 0.22
CA LEU A 21 -23.07 -35.37 -0.67
C LEU A 21 -23.73 -35.45 -2.06
N GLU A 22 -23.80 -36.65 -2.67
CA GLU A 22 -24.43 -36.83 -3.97
C GLU A 22 -25.91 -36.47 -3.94
N ASN A 23 -26.62 -36.89 -2.90
CA ASN A 23 -28.02 -36.55 -2.70
C ASN A 23 -28.23 -35.04 -2.53
N LEU A 24 -27.38 -34.37 -1.75
CA LEU A 24 -27.44 -32.92 -1.57
C LEU A 24 -27.23 -32.17 -2.89
N LEU A 25 -26.22 -32.58 -3.69
CA LEU A 25 -25.93 -31.95 -4.97
C LEU A 25 -27.08 -32.10 -5.96
N ASN A 26 -27.73 -33.29 -5.99
CA ASN A 26 -28.88 -33.56 -6.85
C ASN A 26 -30.10 -32.76 -6.38
N GLU A 27 -30.41 -32.75 -5.08
CA GLU A 27 -31.52 -31.98 -4.49
C GLU A 27 -31.40 -30.49 -4.80
N MET A 28 -30.20 -29.93 -4.62
CA MET A 28 -29.95 -28.52 -4.87
C MET A 28 -30.03 -28.16 -6.34
N SER A 29 -29.55 -29.05 -7.24
CA SER A 29 -29.65 -28.88 -8.68
C SER A 29 -31.12 -28.92 -9.15
N GLU A 30 -31.93 -29.86 -8.63
CA GLU A 30 -33.37 -29.96 -8.94
C GLU A 30 -34.13 -28.72 -8.45
N ALA A 31 -33.68 -28.12 -7.33
CA ALA A 31 -34.25 -26.87 -6.79
C ALA A 31 -33.75 -25.60 -7.51
N GLY A 32 -32.99 -25.75 -8.59
CA GLY A 32 -32.48 -24.65 -9.42
C GLY A 32 -31.29 -23.90 -8.79
N TRP A 33 -30.53 -24.58 -7.94
CA TRP A 33 -29.30 -24.05 -7.36
C TRP A 33 -28.08 -24.67 -8.01
N ASP A 34 -27.11 -23.87 -8.40
CA ASP A 34 -25.83 -24.31 -8.92
C ASP A 34 -24.79 -24.32 -7.80
N LEU A 35 -23.94 -25.33 -7.74
CA LEU A 35 -22.82 -25.38 -6.80
C LEU A 35 -21.78 -24.33 -7.19
N TYR A 36 -21.59 -23.35 -6.30
CA TYR A 36 -20.60 -22.27 -6.48
C TYR A 36 -19.21 -22.70 -6.04
N THR A 37 -19.11 -23.24 -4.81
CA THR A 37 -17.85 -23.79 -4.27
C THR A 37 -18.13 -24.78 -3.15
N MET A 38 -17.13 -25.61 -2.83
CA MET A 38 -17.16 -26.58 -1.74
C MET A 38 -15.78 -26.61 -1.07
N HIS A 39 -15.74 -26.59 0.25
CA HIS A 39 -14.54 -26.69 1.04
C HIS A 39 -14.77 -27.54 2.29
N GLU A 40 -13.71 -28.20 2.72
CA GLU A 40 -13.69 -29.00 3.93
C GLU A 40 -13.49 -28.12 5.15
N VAL A 41 -14.27 -28.36 6.20
CA VAL A 41 -14.22 -27.62 7.47
C VAL A 41 -14.12 -28.63 8.60
N GLU A 42 -13.18 -28.42 9.51
CA GLU A 42 -13.04 -29.20 10.73
C GLU A 42 -14.12 -28.80 11.73
N THR A 43 -14.86 -29.80 12.24
CA THR A 43 -15.85 -29.64 13.31
C THR A 43 -15.32 -30.33 14.57
N ASP A 44 -15.96 -30.14 15.73
CA ASP A 44 -15.49 -30.63 17.03
C ASP A 44 -15.22 -32.16 17.10
N SER A 45 -15.70 -32.94 16.13
CA SER A 45 -15.56 -34.41 16.13
C SER A 45 -15.39 -35.05 14.75
N SER A 46 -15.45 -34.27 13.65
CA SER A 46 -15.40 -34.78 12.28
C SER A 46 -15.01 -33.69 11.30
N PHE A 47 -14.89 -34.04 10.02
CA PHE A 47 -14.76 -33.09 8.91
C PHE A 47 -16.06 -33.06 8.12
N ASP A 48 -16.50 -31.85 7.76
CA ASP A 48 -17.68 -31.63 6.93
C ASP A 48 -17.32 -30.87 5.66
N PHE A 49 -18.02 -31.17 4.55
CA PHE A 49 -18.00 -30.31 3.37
C PHE A 49 -19.02 -29.19 3.50
N ASN A 50 -18.57 -27.93 3.50
CA ASN A 50 -19.42 -26.78 3.31
C ASN A 50 -19.60 -26.51 1.82
N CYS A 51 -20.78 -26.79 1.31
CA CYS A 51 -21.16 -26.53 -0.06
C CYS A 51 -21.91 -25.18 -0.15
N ILE A 52 -21.41 -24.26 -0.93
CA ILE A 52 -22.06 -22.99 -1.20
C ILE A 52 -22.75 -23.11 -2.57
N PHE A 53 -24.06 -22.94 -2.58
CA PHE A 53 -24.86 -22.94 -3.79
C PHE A 53 -25.32 -21.55 -4.15
N MET A 54 -25.51 -21.27 -5.44
CA MET A 54 -26.02 -20.00 -5.93
C MET A 54 -27.14 -20.20 -6.95
N ARG A 55 -28.09 -19.27 -7.01
CA ARG A 55 -29.09 -19.20 -8.08
C ARG A 55 -29.45 -17.76 -8.42
N GLU A 56 -30.03 -17.54 -9.58
CA GLU A 56 -30.59 -16.24 -9.95
C GLU A 56 -31.86 -15.94 -9.13
N LYS A 57 -31.90 -14.76 -8.51
CA LYS A 57 -33.07 -14.32 -7.70
C LYS A 57 -34.25 -13.98 -8.61
N GLN A 58 -35.40 -14.60 -8.40
CA GLN A 58 -36.68 -14.19 -9.03
C GLN A 58 -37.26 -13.02 -8.25
N ASP A 59 -37.80 -12.01 -8.94
CA ASP A 59 -38.14 -10.66 -8.46
C ASP A 59 -39.36 -10.57 -7.49
N GLU A 60 -39.62 -11.53 -6.59
CA GLU A 60 -40.81 -11.49 -5.73
C GLU A 60 -40.56 -11.20 -4.23
N ASP A 61 -39.31 -11.01 -3.77
CA ASP A 61 -39.04 -10.69 -2.37
C ASP A 61 -38.29 -9.37 -2.19
N SER A 62 -39.02 -8.39 -1.61
CA SER A 62 -38.46 -7.12 -1.14
C SER A 62 -37.58 -7.36 0.09
N THR A 63 -36.25 -7.37 -0.09
CA THR A 63 -35.30 -7.40 1.01
C THR A 63 -34.51 -6.10 1.09
N ASP A 64 -34.13 -5.73 2.31
CA ASP A 64 -33.52 -4.47 2.73
C ASP A 64 -32.30 -4.04 1.88
N LEU A 65 -32.22 -2.74 1.58
CA LEU A 65 -31.19 -2.10 0.78
C LEU A 65 -29.77 -2.26 1.35
N ASP A 66 -29.64 -2.43 2.67
CA ASP A 66 -28.33 -2.57 3.35
C ASP A 66 -27.63 -3.91 3.09
N ASP A 67 -28.41 -5.01 2.93
CA ASP A 67 -27.86 -6.32 2.56
C ASP A 67 -27.36 -6.35 1.09
N ILE A 68 -27.98 -5.58 0.22
CA ILE A 68 -27.62 -5.50 -1.21
C ILE A 68 -26.28 -4.80 -1.41
N VAL A 69 -25.99 -3.75 -0.66
CA VAL A 69 -24.75 -2.96 -0.76
C VAL A 69 -23.54 -3.80 -0.34
N ASN A 70 -23.65 -4.58 0.73
CA ASN A 70 -22.55 -5.43 1.21
C ASN A 70 -22.22 -6.59 0.25
N ILE A 71 -23.23 -7.25 -0.31
CA ILE A 71 -23.04 -8.37 -1.24
C ILE A 71 -22.47 -7.89 -2.59
N THR A 72 -22.95 -6.75 -3.09
CA THR A 72 -22.48 -6.19 -4.38
C THR A 72 -21.03 -5.71 -4.27
N SER A 73 -20.63 -5.09 -3.15
CA SER A 73 -19.26 -4.65 -2.93
C SER A 73 -18.30 -5.85 -2.75
N PHE A 74 -18.75 -6.91 -2.07
CA PHE A 74 -17.97 -8.14 -1.91
C PHE A 74 -17.78 -8.87 -3.26
N LYS A 75 -18.86 -9.00 -4.02
CA LYS A 75 -18.82 -9.61 -5.37
C LYS A 75 -17.90 -8.83 -6.31
N TYR A 76 -17.98 -7.52 -6.33
CA TYR A 76 -17.12 -6.66 -7.14
C TYR A 76 -15.64 -6.77 -6.74
N ARG A 77 -15.34 -6.80 -5.43
CA ARG A 77 -13.97 -7.04 -4.93
C ARG A 77 -13.46 -8.42 -5.32
N MET A 78 -14.31 -9.46 -5.19
CA MET A 78 -13.97 -10.81 -5.62
C MET A 78 -13.72 -10.88 -7.13
N GLU A 79 -14.59 -10.33 -7.96
CA GLU A 79 -14.41 -10.31 -9.42
C GLU A 79 -13.14 -9.56 -9.82
N LYS A 80 -12.83 -8.46 -9.16
CA LYS A 80 -11.59 -7.68 -9.41
C LYS A 80 -10.34 -8.44 -8.95
N MET A 81 -10.38 -9.12 -7.80
CA MET A 81 -9.30 -10.01 -7.34
C MET A 81 -9.11 -11.21 -8.26
N LEU A 82 -10.21 -11.78 -8.80
CA LEU A 82 -10.19 -12.93 -9.70
C LEU A 82 -9.77 -12.57 -11.12
N ALA A 83 -10.02 -11.33 -11.55
CA ALA A 83 -9.66 -10.82 -12.87
C ALA A 83 -8.22 -10.30 -12.95
N ALA A 84 -7.54 -10.07 -11.83
CA ALA A 84 -6.15 -9.63 -11.83
C ALA A 84 -5.25 -10.72 -12.45
N PRO A 85 -4.50 -10.42 -13.53
CA PRO A 85 -3.66 -11.42 -14.23
C PRO A 85 -2.58 -12.07 -13.35
N SER A 86 -2.27 -11.44 -12.21
CA SER A 86 -1.27 -11.87 -11.22
C SER A 86 -1.86 -12.51 -9.98
N SER A 87 -3.18 -12.78 -9.93
CA SER A 87 -3.78 -13.40 -8.75
C SER A 87 -3.44 -14.89 -8.71
N PRO A 88 -3.05 -15.46 -7.54
CA PRO A 88 -2.82 -16.90 -7.39
C PRO A 88 -4.02 -17.75 -7.82
N TYR A 89 -5.23 -17.22 -7.66
CA TYR A 89 -6.46 -17.88 -8.10
C TYR A 89 -6.58 -17.97 -9.62
N ALA A 90 -6.21 -16.93 -10.38
CA ALA A 90 -6.22 -16.96 -11.84
C ALA A 90 -5.20 -17.99 -12.35
N SER A 91 -4.03 -18.04 -11.76
CA SER A 91 -2.98 -19.01 -11.99
C SER A 91 -3.47 -20.45 -11.71
N CYS A 92 -4.09 -20.68 -10.55
CA CYS A 92 -4.68 -21.98 -10.20
C CYS A 92 -5.75 -22.42 -11.19
N LYS A 93 -6.64 -21.52 -11.61
CA LYS A 93 -7.69 -21.81 -12.58
C LYS A 93 -7.12 -22.20 -13.95
N GLU A 94 -6.08 -21.51 -14.40
CA GLU A 94 -5.38 -21.84 -15.64
C GLU A 94 -4.70 -23.21 -15.57
N ILE A 95 -4.03 -23.53 -14.44
CA ILE A 95 -3.40 -24.83 -14.22
C ILE A 95 -4.46 -25.93 -14.16
N GLN A 96 -5.58 -25.71 -13.48
CA GLN A 96 -6.70 -26.66 -13.44
C GLN A 96 -7.27 -26.96 -14.83
N LEU A 97 -7.41 -25.92 -15.68
CA LEU A 97 -7.84 -26.11 -17.06
C LEU A 97 -6.83 -26.94 -17.87
N LYS A 98 -5.53 -26.66 -17.70
CA LYS A 98 -4.46 -27.45 -18.31
C LYS A 98 -4.49 -28.92 -17.85
N ILE A 99 -4.71 -29.17 -16.56
CA ILE A 99 -4.88 -30.51 -15.99
C ILE A 99 -6.09 -31.23 -16.61
N SER A 100 -7.22 -30.55 -16.76
CA SER A 100 -8.42 -31.11 -17.38
C SER A 100 -8.15 -31.50 -18.81
N ASN A 101 -7.59 -30.61 -19.59
CA ASN A 101 -7.23 -30.90 -21.01
C ASN A 101 -6.23 -32.05 -21.12
N GLN A 102 -5.27 -32.12 -20.20
CA GLN A 102 -4.28 -33.21 -20.18
C GLN A 102 -4.91 -34.56 -19.86
N LYS A 103 -5.84 -34.60 -18.89
CA LYS A 103 -6.62 -35.81 -18.58
C LYS A 103 -7.44 -36.31 -19.78
N GLU A 104 -8.04 -35.41 -20.57
CA GLU A 104 -8.76 -35.78 -21.77
C GLU A 104 -7.84 -36.39 -22.85
N ARG A 105 -6.62 -35.85 -23.04
CA ARG A 105 -5.62 -36.43 -23.96
C ARG A 105 -5.24 -37.83 -23.53
N ILE A 106 -4.95 -38.05 -22.25
CA ILE A 106 -4.64 -39.36 -21.68
C ILE A 106 -5.79 -40.30 -21.88
N LYS A 107 -7.05 -39.89 -21.69
CA LYS A 107 -8.24 -40.68 -21.91
C LYS A 107 -8.37 -41.11 -23.38
N LYS A 108 -8.07 -40.23 -24.34
CA LYS A 108 -8.07 -40.55 -25.78
C LYS A 108 -6.98 -41.58 -26.15
N ILE A 109 -5.76 -41.43 -25.62
CA ILE A 109 -4.68 -42.39 -25.84
C ILE A 109 -5.05 -43.76 -25.25
N LYS A 110 -5.64 -43.76 -24.04
CA LYS A 110 -6.09 -45.00 -23.38
C LYS A 110 -7.16 -45.73 -24.21
N SER A 111 -8.15 -45.02 -24.73
CA SER A 111 -9.18 -45.63 -25.60
C SER A 111 -8.59 -46.15 -26.91
N GLN A 112 -7.54 -45.53 -27.47
CA GLN A 112 -6.84 -46.04 -28.64
C GLN A 112 -6.04 -47.31 -28.33
N LEU A 113 -5.44 -47.41 -27.14
CA LEU A 113 -4.72 -48.61 -26.70
C LEU A 113 -5.62 -49.83 -26.46
N GLU A 114 -6.89 -49.60 -26.12
CA GLU A 114 -7.91 -50.63 -25.88
C GLU A 114 -8.53 -51.16 -27.18
N SER A 115 -8.26 -50.56 -28.36
CA SER A 115 -8.76 -51.04 -29.65
C SER A 115 -8.04 -52.33 -30.08
N GLU A 116 -8.81 -53.36 -30.46
CA GLU A 116 -8.35 -54.74 -30.64
C GLU A 116 -7.36 -55.00 -31.82
N ASN A 117 -7.08 -54.04 -32.71
CA ASN A 117 -6.27 -54.24 -33.94
C ASN A 117 -5.04 -53.34 -34.04
N LEU A 118 -4.23 -53.20 -32.99
CA LEU A 118 -3.01 -52.38 -33.02
C LEU A 118 -1.75 -53.21 -33.35
N SER A 119 -0.96 -52.72 -34.32
CA SER A 119 0.37 -53.30 -34.57
C SER A 119 1.30 -53.10 -33.32
N PRO A 120 2.26 -54.02 -33.08
CA PRO A 120 3.19 -53.93 -31.96
C PRO A 120 3.95 -52.61 -31.89
N GLU A 121 4.32 -52.04 -33.04
CA GLU A 121 5.01 -50.76 -33.16
C GLU A 121 4.14 -49.58 -32.72
N LYS A 122 2.86 -49.58 -33.16
CA LYS A 122 1.91 -48.52 -32.80
C LYS A 122 1.53 -48.56 -31.33
N LYS A 123 1.45 -49.77 -30.74
CA LYS A 123 1.22 -49.96 -29.32
C LYS A 123 2.39 -49.41 -28.48
N LYS A 124 3.64 -49.65 -28.93
CA LYS A 124 4.84 -49.10 -28.27
C LYS A 124 4.86 -47.57 -28.37
N GLN A 125 4.49 -47.02 -29.52
CA GLN A 125 4.45 -45.55 -29.73
C GLN A 125 3.39 -44.89 -28.84
N LEU A 126 2.18 -45.47 -28.75
CA LEU A 126 1.11 -44.94 -27.85
C LEU A 126 1.48 -45.07 -26.36
N ASN A 127 2.18 -46.15 -25.96
CA ASN A 127 2.65 -46.28 -24.58
C ASN A 127 3.70 -45.21 -24.23
N ASN A 128 4.60 -44.85 -25.14
CA ASN A 128 5.55 -43.79 -24.95
C ASN A 128 4.83 -42.42 -24.80
N GLN A 129 3.89 -42.15 -25.70
CA GLN A 129 3.05 -40.96 -25.62
C GLN A 129 2.28 -40.90 -24.30
N MET A 130 1.70 -42.01 -23.86
CA MET A 130 1.00 -42.09 -22.56
C MET A 130 1.92 -41.77 -21.40
N SER A 131 3.16 -42.27 -21.43
CA SER A 131 4.16 -42.00 -20.40
C SER A 131 4.55 -40.51 -20.34
N ASP A 132 4.70 -39.86 -21.50
CA ASP A 132 5.04 -38.45 -21.60
C ASP A 132 3.88 -37.57 -21.12
N GLU A 133 2.63 -37.88 -21.49
CA GLU A 133 1.44 -37.16 -21.06
C GLU A 133 1.19 -37.32 -19.56
N LEU A 134 1.48 -38.50 -18.97
CA LEU A 134 1.42 -38.72 -17.53
C LEU A 134 2.47 -37.90 -16.77
N ARG A 135 3.70 -37.78 -17.27
CA ARG A 135 4.73 -36.91 -16.68
C ARG A 135 4.32 -35.45 -16.68
N GLN A 136 3.74 -34.97 -17.81
CA GLN A 136 3.23 -33.63 -17.91
C GLN A 136 2.09 -33.38 -16.91
N LEU A 137 1.18 -34.36 -16.75
CA LEU A 137 0.09 -34.27 -15.78
C LEU A 137 0.64 -34.17 -14.33
N ASP A 138 1.65 -34.96 -14.00
CA ASP A 138 2.27 -34.89 -12.67
C ASP A 138 2.99 -33.56 -12.44
N GLY A 139 3.66 -33.03 -13.45
CA GLY A 139 4.23 -31.68 -13.39
C GLY A 139 3.18 -30.59 -13.16
N LEU A 140 2.03 -30.66 -13.84
CA LEU A 140 0.93 -29.73 -13.63
C LEU A 140 0.29 -29.84 -12.23
N LYS A 141 0.14 -31.08 -11.72
CA LYS A 141 -0.35 -31.28 -10.35
C LYS A 141 0.62 -30.69 -9.33
N GLN A 142 1.92 -30.89 -9.51
CA GLN A 142 2.93 -30.32 -8.62
C GLN A 142 2.93 -28.80 -8.68
N ALA A 143 2.79 -28.21 -9.87
CA ALA A 143 2.64 -26.77 -10.02
C ALA A 143 1.40 -26.25 -9.29
N LEU A 144 0.25 -26.97 -9.38
CA LEU A 144 -0.95 -26.59 -8.65
C LEU A 144 -0.74 -26.63 -7.12
N VAL A 145 -0.09 -27.69 -6.61
CA VAL A 145 0.23 -27.83 -5.18
C VAL A 145 1.13 -26.67 -4.72
N ASN A 146 2.11 -26.28 -5.53
CA ASN A 146 3.00 -25.15 -5.21
C ASN A 146 2.23 -23.82 -5.14
N GLU A 147 1.31 -23.57 -6.09
CA GLU A 147 0.50 -22.34 -6.12
C GLU A 147 -0.46 -22.22 -4.92
N ILE A 148 -0.99 -23.33 -4.42
CA ILE A 148 -1.88 -23.34 -3.24
C ILE A 148 -1.13 -23.53 -1.92
N SER A 149 0.20 -23.63 -1.97
CA SER A 149 1.00 -23.79 -0.75
C SER A 149 0.94 -22.56 0.15
N PRO A 150 1.11 -22.71 1.47
CA PRO A 150 1.24 -21.57 2.37
C PRO A 150 2.35 -20.59 1.94
N ASP A 151 3.46 -21.08 1.40
CA ASP A 151 4.57 -20.24 0.92
C ASP A 151 4.15 -19.34 -0.25
N ALA A 152 3.34 -19.86 -1.17
CA ALA A 152 2.76 -19.05 -2.24
C ALA A 152 1.81 -17.97 -1.70
N MET A 153 1.02 -18.30 -0.66
CA MET A 153 0.15 -17.34 0.00
C MET A 153 0.96 -16.25 0.73
N TYR A 154 2.02 -16.63 1.44
CA TYR A 154 2.94 -15.63 2.04
C TYR A 154 3.57 -14.72 0.97
N SER A 155 3.95 -15.27 -0.18
CA SER A 155 4.49 -14.49 -1.30
C SER A 155 3.47 -13.55 -1.93
N ALA A 156 2.18 -13.84 -1.78
CA ALA A 156 1.10 -12.98 -2.28
C ALA A 156 0.80 -11.80 -1.34
N ILE A 157 1.29 -11.82 -0.10
CA ILE A 157 1.16 -10.70 0.84
C ILE A 157 2.07 -9.58 0.33
N LYS A 158 1.46 -8.54 -0.24
CA LYS A 158 2.15 -7.33 -0.68
C LYS A 158 1.87 -6.23 0.33
N GLU A 159 2.92 -5.75 0.97
CA GLU A 159 2.84 -4.56 1.81
C GLU A 159 3.11 -3.34 0.95
N GLU A 160 2.14 -2.45 0.86
CA GLU A 160 2.28 -1.16 0.20
C GLU A 160 2.34 -0.07 1.28
N LYS A 161 3.56 0.31 1.65
CA LYS A 161 3.78 1.26 2.77
C LYS A 161 3.23 2.64 2.50
N PHE A 162 3.30 3.10 1.24
CA PHE A 162 2.90 4.43 0.85
C PHE A 162 2.02 4.35 -0.40
N VAL A 163 0.75 4.66 -0.25
CA VAL A 163 -0.26 4.58 -1.31
C VAL A 163 -0.92 5.94 -1.51
N VAL A 164 -1.08 6.34 -2.75
CA VAL A 164 -1.87 7.50 -3.16
C VAL A 164 -3.02 7.00 -4.00
N ASN A 165 -4.24 7.15 -3.50
CA ASN A 165 -5.45 6.83 -4.23
C ASN A 165 -5.96 8.07 -4.96
N LEU A 166 -6.40 7.90 -6.18
CA LEU A 166 -6.90 8.97 -7.05
C LEU A 166 -8.31 8.61 -7.52
N SER A 167 -9.21 9.59 -7.63
CA SER A 167 -10.48 9.41 -8.30
C SER A 167 -10.27 9.29 -9.83
N GLU A 168 -11.25 8.74 -10.53
CA GLU A 168 -11.15 8.49 -11.97
C GLU A 168 -10.85 9.78 -12.79
N GLU A 169 -11.44 10.90 -12.39
CA GLU A 169 -11.31 12.19 -13.09
C GLU A 169 -9.91 12.77 -13.02
N ILE A 170 -9.11 12.41 -12.03
CA ILE A 170 -7.74 12.91 -11.87
C ILE A 170 -6.67 11.93 -12.30
N LEU A 171 -7.05 10.76 -12.84
CA LEU A 171 -6.07 9.77 -13.35
C LEU A 171 -5.19 10.31 -14.48
N GLU A 172 -5.66 11.31 -15.23
CA GLU A 172 -4.87 11.98 -16.27
C GLU A 172 -3.56 12.56 -15.72
N VAL A 173 -3.54 12.96 -14.43
CA VAL A 173 -2.37 13.54 -13.76
C VAL A 173 -1.22 12.53 -13.64
N ILE A 174 -1.51 11.21 -13.75
CA ILE A 174 -0.48 10.16 -13.75
C ILE A 174 0.08 9.93 -15.16
N SER A 175 -0.65 10.30 -16.21
CA SER A 175 -0.25 10.02 -17.59
C SER A 175 1.09 10.67 -17.94
N MET A 176 2.01 9.88 -18.52
CA MET A 176 3.31 10.39 -18.97
C MET A 176 3.20 11.41 -20.11
N GLU A 177 2.06 11.44 -20.80
CA GLU A 177 1.77 12.39 -21.88
C GLU A 177 1.21 13.71 -21.35
N ALA A 178 0.80 13.77 -20.08
CA ALA A 178 0.28 14.97 -19.46
C ALA A 178 1.39 16.02 -19.28
N ASN A 179 1.06 17.29 -19.54
CA ASN A 179 1.95 18.42 -19.22
C ASN A 179 2.15 18.61 -17.71
N ASP A 180 1.24 18.06 -16.91
CA ASP A 180 1.25 18.03 -15.44
C ASP A 180 1.38 16.58 -15.00
N ASN A 181 2.60 16.12 -14.77
CA ASN A 181 2.93 14.69 -14.61
C ASN A 181 3.32 14.37 -13.17
N LEU A 182 2.42 13.71 -12.46
CA LEU A 182 2.62 13.33 -11.05
C LEU A 182 3.78 12.33 -10.86
N LEU A 183 4.05 11.42 -11.80
CA LEU A 183 5.16 10.48 -11.69
C LEU A 183 6.50 11.23 -11.73
N ALA A 184 6.65 12.19 -12.64
CA ALA A 184 7.85 13.03 -12.72
C ALA A 184 8.03 13.87 -11.44
N GLU A 185 6.93 14.43 -10.92
CA GLU A 185 6.93 15.20 -9.67
C GLU A 185 7.32 14.32 -8.48
N THR A 186 6.82 13.09 -8.42
CA THR A 186 7.21 12.11 -7.39
C THR A 186 8.71 11.80 -7.42
N VAL A 187 9.29 11.62 -8.59
CA VAL A 187 10.75 11.41 -8.73
C VAL A 187 11.52 12.64 -8.24
N ARG A 188 11.09 13.84 -8.61
CA ARG A 188 11.68 15.10 -8.16
C ARG A 188 11.68 15.22 -6.64
N ILE A 189 10.54 14.93 -5.98
CA ILE A 189 10.41 15.00 -4.53
C ILE A 189 11.32 13.98 -3.84
N ARG A 190 11.35 12.74 -4.34
CA ARG A 190 12.23 11.69 -3.78
C ARG A 190 13.69 12.10 -3.86
N GLN A 191 14.12 12.69 -4.97
CA GLN A 191 15.47 13.18 -5.14
C GLN A 191 15.75 14.36 -4.20
N ASP A 192 14.85 15.36 -4.13
CA ASP A 192 15.00 16.51 -3.25
C ASP A 192 15.13 16.12 -1.79
N LEU A 193 14.27 15.23 -1.28
CA LEU A 193 14.35 14.73 0.10
C LEU A 193 15.65 13.98 0.37
N ALA A 194 16.11 13.17 -0.58
CA ALA A 194 17.38 12.45 -0.44
C ALA A 194 18.56 13.42 -0.43
N GLU A 195 18.57 14.44 -1.30
CA GLU A 195 19.67 15.41 -1.40
C GLU A 195 19.66 16.41 -0.25
N ARG A 196 18.51 16.87 0.18
CA ARG A 196 18.35 17.89 1.21
C ARG A 196 18.38 17.30 2.61
N LEU A 197 17.56 16.31 2.90
CA LEU A 197 17.43 15.70 4.22
C LEU A 197 18.24 14.44 4.41
N GLY A 198 18.74 13.81 3.34
CA GLY A 198 19.36 12.49 3.42
C GLY A 198 18.34 11.38 3.66
N TYR A 199 17.03 11.67 3.52
CA TYR A 199 15.93 10.75 3.73
C TYR A 199 15.42 10.20 2.40
N VAL A 200 15.41 8.88 2.27
CA VAL A 200 14.93 8.18 1.08
C VAL A 200 13.55 7.61 1.37
N ILE A 201 12.52 8.18 0.76
CA ILE A 201 11.16 7.63 0.87
C ILE A 201 11.00 6.36 0.02
N PRO A 202 10.17 5.38 0.47
CA PRO A 202 9.93 4.14 -0.27
C PRO A 202 9.25 4.41 -1.62
N HIS A 203 9.02 3.34 -2.38
CA HIS A 203 8.20 3.41 -3.57
C HIS A 203 6.77 3.84 -3.22
N ILE A 204 6.21 4.77 -3.99
CA ILE A 204 4.85 5.25 -3.84
C ILE A 204 3.98 4.52 -4.88
N HIS A 205 2.91 3.90 -4.41
CA HIS A 205 1.95 3.20 -5.24
C HIS A 205 0.76 4.12 -5.54
N PHE A 206 0.34 4.14 -6.79
CA PHE A 206 -0.82 4.92 -7.23
C PHE A 206 -1.95 3.97 -7.63
N HIS A 207 -3.13 4.15 -7.05
CA HIS A 207 -4.31 3.36 -7.34
C HIS A 207 -5.49 4.23 -7.73
N ASN A 208 -6.32 3.73 -8.63
CA ASN A 208 -7.66 4.24 -8.80
C ASN A 208 -8.55 3.75 -7.64
N SER A 209 -9.39 4.62 -7.11
CA SER A 209 -10.30 4.26 -6.03
C SER A 209 -11.71 4.80 -6.28
N ASP A 210 -12.67 3.88 -6.34
CA ASP A 210 -14.09 4.20 -6.47
C ASP A 210 -14.71 4.70 -5.14
N GLU A 211 -13.93 4.68 -4.04
CA GLU A 211 -14.34 5.20 -2.72
C GLU A 211 -14.16 6.72 -2.60
N LEU A 212 -13.49 7.34 -3.58
CA LEU A 212 -13.23 8.77 -3.61
C LEU A 212 -14.33 9.51 -4.38
N MET A 213 -14.68 10.71 -3.90
CA MET A 213 -15.53 11.61 -4.64
C MET A 213 -14.77 12.21 -5.83
N GLN A 214 -15.51 12.87 -6.72
CA GLN A 214 -14.93 13.53 -7.88
C GLN A 214 -13.83 14.51 -7.48
N ASN A 215 -12.69 14.46 -8.19
CA ASN A 215 -11.51 15.28 -7.93
C ASN A 215 -10.83 15.07 -6.56
N GLU A 216 -11.21 14.03 -5.81
CA GLU A 216 -10.54 13.67 -4.56
C GLU A 216 -9.32 12.79 -4.79
N PHE A 217 -8.35 12.94 -3.89
CA PHE A 217 -7.28 11.98 -3.68
C PHE A 217 -7.08 11.74 -2.19
N SER A 218 -6.53 10.58 -1.85
CA SER A 218 -6.15 10.25 -0.48
C SER A 218 -4.77 9.63 -0.43
N VAL A 219 -4.12 9.80 0.72
CA VAL A 219 -2.81 9.19 1.02
C VAL A 219 -2.99 8.21 2.17
N LYS A 220 -2.49 6.98 1.98
CA LYS A 220 -2.49 5.93 2.99
C LYS A 220 -1.05 5.52 3.33
N ILE A 221 -0.81 5.32 4.62
CA ILE A 221 0.42 4.71 5.15
C ILE A 221 0.01 3.42 5.85
N HIS A 222 0.59 2.27 5.43
CA HIS A 222 0.21 0.94 5.92
C HIS A 222 -1.31 0.73 5.93
N ASP A 223 -1.97 1.02 4.79
CA ASP A 223 -3.42 0.93 4.58
C ASP A 223 -4.28 1.90 5.41
N ILE A 224 -3.69 2.73 6.28
CA ILE A 224 -4.39 3.74 7.07
C ILE A 224 -4.40 5.07 6.31
N GLU A 225 -5.60 5.64 6.08
CA GLU A 225 -5.74 6.96 5.46
C GLU A 225 -5.25 8.04 6.44
N VAL A 226 -4.20 8.76 6.03
CA VAL A 226 -3.57 9.83 6.81
C VAL A 226 -3.85 11.23 6.24
N PHE A 227 -4.33 11.31 5.01
CA PHE A 227 -4.66 12.57 4.35
C PHE A 227 -5.69 12.38 3.23
N ARG A 228 -6.58 13.36 3.06
CA ARG A 228 -7.55 13.43 1.97
C ARG A 228 -7.72 14.88 1.54
N SER A 229 -7.77 15.14 0.24
CA SER A 229 -8.02 16.49 -0.30
C SER A 229 -8.52 16.40 -1.74
N VAL A 230 -8.71 17.57 -2.37
CA VAL A 230 -9.19 17.70 -3.74
C VAL A 230 -8.18 18.46 -4.60
N VAL A 231 -8.11 18.11 -5.88
CA VAL A 231 -7.33 18.82 -6.91
C VAL A 231 -8.16 18.98 -8.16
N PHE A 232 -7.86 19.98 -8.96
CA PHE A 232 -8.60 20.28 -10.17
C PHE A 232 -7.64 20.30 -11.37
N PRO A 233 -7.61 19.25 -12.20
CA PRO A 233 -6.84 19.22 -13.44
C PRO A 233 -7.22 20.41 -14.33
N GLY A 234 -6.24 21.05 -14.95
CA GLY A 234 -6.46 22.27 -15.76
C GLY A 234 -6.54 23.58 -14.97
N TYR A 235 -6.46 23.51 -13.64
CA TYR A 235 -6.40 24.68 -12.75
C TYR A 235 -5.02 24.77 -12.09
N VAL A 236 -4.74 25.95 -11.49
CA VAL A 236 -3.54 26.23 -10.69
C VAL A 236 -3.98 26.77 -9.35
N ALA A 237 -3.45 26.23 -8.26
CA ALA A 237 -3.76 26.60 -6.90
C ALA A 237 -2.84 27.72 -6.40
N PHE A 238 -3.40 28.70 -5.73
CA PHE A 238 -2.66 29.77 -5.06
C PHE A 238 -3.19 29.96 -3.64
N TYR A 239 -2.35 30.41 -2.72
CA TYR A 239 -2.86 30.90 -1.46
C TYR A 239 -3.59 32.22 -1.67
N LYS A 240 -4.83 32.30 -1.18
CA LYS A 240 -5.70 33.47 -1.42
C LYS A 240 -5.12 34.77 -0.85
N ASP A 241 -4.37 34.72 0.25
CA ASP A 241 -3.71 35.83 0.90
C ASP A 241 -2.49 36.36 0.11
N GLU A 242 -1.91 35.56 -0.77
CA GLU A 242 -0.78 35.95 -1.63
C GLU A 242 -1.23 36.69 -2.91
N LEU A 243 -2.46 36.45 -3.37
CA LEU A 243 -3.03 37.09 -4.56
C LEU A 243 -3.61 38.48 -4.26
N LYS A 244 -2.75 39.42 -3.84
CA LYS A 244 -3.16 40.78 -3.52
C LYS A 244 -3.80 41.46 -4.73
N GLY A 245 -5.06 41.92 -4.58
CA GLY A 245 -5.79 42.63 -5.61
C GLY A 245 -6.53 41.75 -6.63
N TYR A 246 -6.37 40.43 -6.58
CA TYR A 246 -7.15 39.52 -7.41
C TYR A 246 -8.60 39.45 -6.93
N LYS A 247 -9.54 39.63 -7.83
CA LYS A 247 -10.98 39.46 -7.57
C LYS A 247 -11.38 38.07 -8.08
N SER A 248 -11.86 37.22 -7.20
CA SER A 248 -12.31 35.88 -7.55
C SER A 248 -13.42 35.94 -8.61
N GLY A 249 -13.26 35.19 -9.68
CA GLY A 249 -14.26 34.98 -10.72
C GLY A 249 -15.30 33.90 -10.28
N GLU A 250 -16.35 33.77 -11.09
CA GLU A 250 -17.41 32.75 -10.83
C GLU A 250 -16.91 31.33 -11.01
N ASP A 251 -15.89 31.11 -11.86
CA ASP A 251 -15.32 29.77 -12.12
C ASP A 251 -14.18 29.38 -11.15
N ASP A 252 -13.80 30.29 -10.24
CA ASP A 252 -12.72 30.02 -9.30
C ASP A 252 -13.22 29.15 -8.14
N ILE A 253 -12.42 28.14 -7.77
CA ILE A 253 -12.78 27.17 -6.76
C ILE A 253 -11.98 27.44 -5.50
N ILE A 254 -12.66 27.68 -4.38
CA ILE A 254 -12.00 27.96 -3.09
C ILE A 254 -12.13 26.73 -2.19
N VAL A 255 -10.97 26.21 -1.77
CA VAL A 255 -10.87 25.08 -0.82
C VAL A 255 -9.97 25.43 0.36
N THR A 256 -10.00 24.62 1.40
CA THR A 256 -9.05 24.76 2.52
C THR A 256 -7.90 23.79 2.30
N ASP A 257 -6.66 24.28 2.34
CA ASP A 257 -5.46 23.47 2.27
C ASP A 257 -5.35 22.58 3.51
N GLY A 258 -5.33 21.27 3.31
CA GLY A 258 -5.21 20.29 4.40
C GLY A 258 -3.86 20.32 5.12
N ILE A 259 -2.81 20.91 4.52
CA ILE A 259 -1.48 21.03 5.12
C ILE A 259 -1.41 22.22 6.08
N THR A 260 -1.86 23.38 5.61
CA THR A 260 -1.66 24.67 6.31
C THR A 260 -2.92 25.23 6.96
N GLY A 261 -4.10 24.69 6.63
CA GLY A 261 -5.40 25.24 7.05
C GLY A 261 -5.79 26.55 6.36
N LYS A 262 -4.96 27.07 5.46
CA LYS A 262 -5.23 28.32 4.73
C LYS A 262 -6.18 28.09 3.57
N LYS A 263 -6.76 29.17 3.05
CA LYS A 263 -7.61 29.11 1.86
C LYS A 263 -6.75 29.07 0.58
N LEU A 264 -6.97 28.05 -0.22
CA LEU A 264 -6.48 27.94 -1.59
C LEU A 264 -7.58 28.36 -2.57
N ILE A 265 -7.18 29.04 -3.60
CA ILE A 265 -8.02 29.38 -4.74
C ILE A 265 -7.44 28.70 -5.99
N TRP A 266 -8.26 27.87 -6.63
CA TRP A 266 -7.93 27.23 -7.89
C TRP A 266 -8.47 28.06 -9.04
N ILE A 267 -7.59 28.49 -9.93
CA ILE A 267 -7.89 29.37 -11.06
C ILE A 267 -7.52 28.63 -12.35
N GLN A 268 -8.34 28.72 -13.38
CA GLN A 268 -8.09 28.09 -14.67
C GLN A 268 -6.71 28.50 -15.24
N LYS A 269 -5.95 27.49 -15.74
CA LYS A 269 -4.56 27.66 -16.18
C LYS A 269 -4.39 28.74 -17.26
N GLU A 270 -5.41 28.94 -18.09
CA GLU A 270 -5.42 29.97 -19.14
C GLU A 270 -5.44 31.40 -18.59
N LYS A 271 -6.10 31.59 -17.42
CA LYS A 271 -6.27 32.92 -16.78
C LYS A 271 -5.03 33.37 -15.98
N VAL A 272 -4.11 32.45 -15.66
CA VAL A 272 -2.96 32.72 -14.78
C VAL A 272 -1.62 32.85 -15.50
N LYS A 273 -1.61 32.80 -16.84
CA LYS A 273 -0.37 32.86 -17.65
C LYS A 273 0.51 34.07 -17.36
N ASP A 274 -0.10 35.18 -17.00
CA ASP A 274 0.59 36.45 -16.75
C ASP A 274 0.78 36.73 -15.23
N PHE A 275 0.50 35.76 -14.37
CA PHE A 275 0.71 35.93 -12.94
C PHE A 275 2.20 35.91 -12.60
N TRP A 276 2.61 36.88 -11.78
CA TRP A 276 3.99 36.98 -11.30
C TRP A 276 4.32 36.00 -10.16
N ILE A 277 3.30 35.37 -9.56
CA ILE A 277 3.42 34.33 -8.54
C ILE A 277 3.24 32.98 -9.19
N LYS A 278 4.09 32.01 -8.85
CA LYS A 278 3.93 30.63 -9.24
C LYS A 278 2.94 29.94 -8.30
N GLY A 279 1.87 29.37 -8.85
CA GLY A 279 0.96 28.47 -8.12
C GLY A 279 1.30 27.01 -8.36
N ASP A 280 0.64 26.11 -7.62
CA ASP A 280 0.77 24.68 -7.78
C ASP A 280 -0.23 24.12 -8.79
N THR A 281 0.23 23.33 -9.73
CA THR A 281 -0.65 22.50 -10.56
C THR A 281 -1.22 21.34 -9.72
N ALA A 282 -2.13 20.53 -10.28
CA ALA A 282 -2.69 19.37 -9.59
C ALA A 282 -1.58 18.39 -9.16
N ALA A 283 -0.63 18.07 -10.05
CA ALA A 283 0.50 17.21 -9.73
C ALA A 283 1.44 17.81 -8.67
N GLU A 284 1.77 19.11 -8.80
CA GLU A 284 2.61 19.82 -7.84
C GLU A 284 1.97 19.88 -6.43
N TYR A 285 0.63 20.08 -6.37
CA TYR A 285 -0.08 20.05 -5.08
C TYR A 285 -0.08 18.66 -4.45
N ILE A 286 -0.41 17.61 -5.21
CA ILE A 286 -0.32 16.22 -4.71
C ILE A 286 1.12 15.91 -4.28
N GLY A 287 2.10 16.32 -5.06
CA GLY A 287 3.52 16.18 -4.73
C GLY A 287 3.89 16.84 -3.40
N ARG A 288 3.44 18.07 -3.17
CA ARG A 288 3.64 18.79 -1.90
C ARG A 288 2.99 18.07 -0.72
N VAL A 289 1.81 17.46 -0.92
CA VAL A 289 1.17 16.61 0.10
C VAL A 289 2.00 15.36 0.37
N ILE A 290 2.49 14.70 -0.68
CA ILE A 290 3.39 13.53 -0.55
C ILE A 290 4.62 13.88 0.28
N GLU A 291 5.30 14.99 -0.03
CA GLU A 291 6.46 15.45 0.73
C GLU A 291 6.12 15.72 2.20
N TYR A 292 5.00 16.42 2.44
CA TYR A 292 4.54 16.72 3.79
C TYR A 292 4.26 15.44 4.60
N ILE A 293 3.53 14.48 4.04
CA ILE A 293 3.21 13.21 4.69
C ILE A 293 4.45 12.37 4.89
N ALA A 294 5.36 12.29 3.90
CA ALA A 294 6.60 11.54 4.01
C ALA A 294 7.47 11.99 5.19
N VAL A 295 7.50 13.28 5.47
CA VAL A 295 8.25 13.85 6.60
C VAL A 295 7.48 13.71 7.91
N LYS A 296 6.16 13.98 7.90
CA LYS A 296 5.31 13.93 9.08
C LYS A 296 5.20 12.51 9.65
N GLU A 297 4.95 11.53 8.77
CA GLU A 297 4.73 10.12 9.15
C GLU A 297 6.02 9.28 8.99
N VAL A 298 7.19 9.92 9.03
CA VAL A 298 8.48 9.24 8.84
C VAL A 298 8.71 8.08 9.81
N SER A 299 8.17 8.15 11.03
CA SER A 299 8.32 7.09 12.05
C SER A 299 7.67 5.77 11.62
N ASP A 300 6.58 5.85 10.86
CA ASP A 300 5.84 4.70 10.36
C ASP A 300 6.40 4.25 9.00
N ILE A 301 6.88 5.18 8.19
CA ILE A 301 7.41 4.91 6.86
C ILE A 301 8.81 4.29 6.90
N MET A 302 9.73 4.87 7.71
CA MET A 302 11.11 4.38 7.85
C MET A 302 11.12 3.06 8.62
N ASP A 303 11.59 2.00 8.02
CA ASP A 303 11.72 0.69 8.67
C ASP A 303 13.15 0.39 9.11
N TYR A 304 13.37 -0.78 9.71
CA TYR A 304 14.69 -1.23 10.14
C TYR A 304 15.65 -1.53 8.98
N ASN A 305 15.11 -1.87 7.79
CA ASN A 305 15.96 -2.05 6.60
C ASN A 305 16.53 -0.71 6.14
N ASP A 306 15.73 0.37 6.25
CA ASP A 306 16.19 1.72 5.92
C ASP A 306 17.25 2.17 6.92
N VAL A 307 17.04 1.92 8.23
CA VAL A 307 18.04 2.18 9.28
C VAL A 307 19.32 1.40 9.01
N ASN A 308 19.21 0.13 8.62
CA ASN A 308 20.38 -0.69 8.30
C ASN A 308 21.22 -0.10 7.15
N LYS A 309 20.57 0.48 6.12
CA LYS A 309 21.30 1.15 5.02
C LYS A 309 22.13 2.35 5.51
N TYR A 310 21.66 3.09 6.49
CA TYR A 310 22.46 4.15 7.12
C TYR A 310 23.63 3.57 7.90
N VAL A 311 23.42 2.49 8.65
CA VAL A 311 24.49 1.77 9.37
C VAL A 311 25.55 1.26 8.38
N GLU A 312 25.14 0.59 7.29
CA GLU A 312 26.05 0.12 6.25
C GLU A 312 26.92 1.26 5.67
N LYS A 313 26.30 2.42 5.42
CA LYS A 313 27.03 3.59 4.93
C LYS A 313 28.05 4.11 5.93
N VAL A 314 27.80 4.00 7.24
CA VAL A 314 28.79 4.34 8.27
C VAL A 314 29.89 3.30 8.32
N ILE A 315 29.57 2.01 8.23
CA ILE A 315 30.55 0.91 8.18
C ILE A 315 31.51 1.08 7.02
N GLU A 316 31.03 1.43 5.83
CA GLU A 316 31.87 1.69 4.65
C GLU A 316 32.91 2.80 4.91
N SER A 317 32.57 3.79 5.72
CA SER A 317 33.44 4.91 6.03
C SER A 317 34.28 4.66 7.29
N ASN A 318 33.69 4.09 8.33
CA ASN A 318 34.32 3.88 9.63
C ASN A 318 33.55 2.84 10.48
N SER A 319 33.88 1.56 10.33
CA SER A 319 33.22 0.46 11.07
C SER A 319 33.34 0.60 12.59
N PHE A 320 34.45 1.17 13.08
CA PHE A 320 34.70 1.40 14.49
C PHE A 320 33.56 2.18 15.19
N LEU A 321 32.96 3.16 14.51
CA LEU A 321 31.85 3.92 15.09
C LEU A 321 30.61 3.06 15.35
N VAL A 322 30.34 2.08 14.49
CA VAL A 322 29.20 1.18 14.65
C VAL A 322 29.50 0.14 15.76
N ASP A 323 30.68 -0.48 15.69
CA ASP A 323 31.08 -1.53 16.63
C ASP A 323 31.12 -1.01 18.08
N ASN A 324 31.41 0.26 18.30
CA ASN A 324 31.43 0.89 19.62
C ASN A 324 30.04 1.25 20.18
N ILE A 325 29.02 1.35 19.32
CA ILE A 325 27.72 1.91 19.71
C ILE A 325 26.63 0.83 19.73
N ILE A 326 26.61 -0.04 18.70
CA ILE A 326 25.54 -1.02 18.51
C ILE A 326 26.10 -2.44 18.76
N PRO A 327 25.44 -3.27 19.60
CA PRO A 327 24.19 -3.00 20.34
C PRO A 327 24.39 -2.45 21.76
N ASP A 328 25.63 -2.28 22.22
CA ASP A 328 25.98 -2.15 23.63
C ASP A 328 25.44 -0.86 24.29
N PHE A 329 25.40 0.24 23.57
CA PHE A 329 24.93 1.54 24.08
C PHE A 329 23.57 1.95 23.54
N ILE A 330 23.30 1.70 22.23
CA ILE A 330 22.02 1.99 21.61
C ILE A 330 21.54 0.80 20.78
N THR A 331 20.24 0.61 20.72
CA THR A 331 19.61 -0.39 19.89
C THR A 331 19.29 0.17 18.49
N ALA A 332 18.99 -0.73 17.55
CA ALA A 332 18.46 -0.32 16.24
C ALA A 332 17.15 0.49 16.37
N SER A 333 16.36 0.24 17.43
CA SER A 333 15.13 0.99 17.73
C SER A 333 15.44 2.43 18.16
N ASP A 334 16.46 2.61 18.99
CA ASP A 334 16.87 3.96 19.44
C ASP A 334 17.44 4.75 18.26
N LEU A 335 18.23 4.11 17.40
CA LEU A 335 18.75 4.74 16.20
C LEU A 335 17.61 5.14 15.25
N LYS A 336 16.62 4.25 15.04
CA LYS A 336 15.41 4.58 14.26
C LYS A 336 14.72 5.80 14.86
N TYR A 337 14.51 5.82 16.17
CA TYR A 337 13.88 6.95 16.88
C TYR A 337 14.65 8.26 16.65
N LEU A 338 15.98 8.26 16.83
CA LEU A 338 16.83 9.43 16.60
C LEU A 338 16.70 9.96 15.16
N LEU A 339 16.86 9.07 14.17
CA LEU A 339 16.81 9.47 12.76
C LEU A 339 15.43 9.99 12.36
N THR A 340 14.36 9.34 12.81
CA THR A 340 13.00 9.78 12.49
C THR A 340 12.63 11.10 13.15
N CYS A 341 13.08 11.36 14.39
CA CYS A 341 12.91 12.66 15.05
C CYS A 341 13.63 13.77 14.27
N LEU A 342 14.90 13.56 13.90
CA LEU A 342 15.66 14.54 13.13
C LEU A 342 14.98 14.86 11.79
N VAL A 343 14.57 13.83 11.04
CA VAL A 343 13.88 14.01 9.74
C VAL A 343 12.56 14.74 9.91
N ARG A 344 11.75 14.39 10.92
CA ARG A 344 10.47 15.05 11.22
C ARG A 344 10.65 16.53 11.52
N GLU A 345 11.75 16.90 12.17
CA GLU A 345 12.14 18.28 12.45
C GLU A 345 12.81 18.97 11.25
N LYS A 346 12.89 18.26 10.11
CA LYS A 346 13.58 18.73 8.90
C LYS A 346 15.09 18.95 9.10
N VAL A 347 15.68 18.30 10.11
CA VAL A 347 17.12 18.27 10.32
C VAL A 347 17.73 17.22 9.42
N SER A 348 18.72 17.62 8.61
CA SER A 348 19.34 16.72 7.64
C SER A 348 20.15 15.61 8.30
N VAL A 349 19.86 14.37 7.93
CA VAL A 349 20.63 13.16 8.29
C VAL A 349 21.65 12.78 7.23
N LYS A 350 21.88 13.63 6.22
CA LYS A 350 22.79 13.39 5.11
C LYS A 350 24.22 13.08 5.55
N ASN A 351 24.68 13.78 6.60
CA ASN A 351 26.00 13.57 7.19
C ASN A 351 25.95 12.47 8.26
N ILE A 352 25.48 11.29 7.89
CA ILE A 352 25.21 10.21 8.83
C ILE A 352 26.45 9.81 9.65
N VAL A 353 27.64 9.83 9.08
CA VAL A 353 28.90 9.53 9.78
C VAL A 353 29.12 10.52 10.92
N TYR A 354 28.94 11.82 10.68
CA TYR A 354 29.05 12.86 11.71
C TYR A 354 27.99 12.69 12.82
N ILE A 355 26.78 12.29 12.46
CA ILE A 355 25.72 12.00 13.44
C ILE A 355 26.16 10.82 14.32
N PHE A 356 26.72 9.75 13.74
CA PHE A 356 27.25 8.61 14.50
C PHE A 356 28.43 9.00 15.40
N GLU A 357 29.31 9.91 14.99
CA GLU A 357 30.34 10.47 15.87
C GLU A 357 29.71 11.15 17.09
N LYS A 358 28.64 11.92 16.88
CA LYS A 358 27.95 12.59 18.01
C LYS A 358 27.18 11.62 18.90
N ILE A 359 26.56 10.61 18.32
CA ILE A 359 25.97 9.52 19.09
C ILE A 359 27.04 8.84 19.98
N ASN A 360 28.22 8.54 19.43
CA ASN A 360 29.32 7.95 20.18
C ASN A 360 29.85 8.88 21.29
N ASP A 361 29.95 10.20 21.01
CA ASP A 361 30.37 11.20 22.00
C ASP A 361 29.44 11.25 23.23
N TYR A 362 28.13 10.97 23.04
CA TYR A 362 27.07 11.10 24.04
C TYR A 362 26.35 9.77 24.36
N ALA A 363 26.96 8.62 24.01
CA ALA A 363 26.33 7.30 24.19
C ALA A 363 25.98 6.93 25.63
N ASN A 364 26.56 7.62 26.63
CA ASN A 364 26.30 7.39 28.05
C ASN A 364 25.12 8.22 28.61
N GLU A 365 24.40 8.95 27.78
CA GLU A 365 23.19 9.66 28.24
C GLU A 365 22.14 8.66 28.72
N PRO A 366 21.38 8.97 29.78
CA PRO A 366 20.52 8.01 30.46
C PRO A 366 19.30 7.58 29.62
N THR A 367 18.82 8.46 28.73
CA THR A 367 17.66 8.19 27.89
C THR A 367 17.94 8.52 26.44
N LYS A 368 17.15 7.93 25.52
CA LYS A 368 17.24 8.24 24.09
C LYS A 368 16.79 9.67 23.78
N GLU A 369 15.93 10.25 24.62
CA GLU A 369 15.50 11.64 24.54
C GLU A 369 16.66 12.59 24.88
N ASP A 370 17.40 12.32 25.95
CA ASP A 370 18.59 13.09 26.33
C ASP A 370 19.67 13.00 25.24
N LEU A 371 19.89 11.79 24.71
CA LEU A 371 20.83 11.58 23.61
C LEU A 371 20.42 12.38 22.37
N LEU A 372 19.11 12.38 22.01
CA LEU A 372 18.59 13.17 20.91
C LEU A 372 18.85 14.68 21.11
N ASP A 373 18.65 15.19 22.30
CA ASP A 373 18.89 16.61 22.61
C ASP A 373 20.38 16.98 22.50
N LYS A 374 21.29 16.11 22.94
CA LYS A 374 22.74 16.30 22.72
C LYS A 374 23.11 16.28 21.25
N VAL A 375 22.55 15.35 20.48
CA VAL A 375 22.75 15.27 19.03
C VAL A 375 22.23 16.54 18.35
N ARG A 376 21.03 17.02 18.69
CA ARG A 376 20.48 18.29 18.19
C ARG A 376 21.41 19.47 18.48
N LEU A 377 21.92 19.57 19.72
CA LEU A 377 22.83 20.61 20.12
C LEU A 377 24.13 20.56 19.29
N ALA A 378 24.66 19.36 19.06
CA ALA A 378 25.86 19.16 18.21
C ALA A 378 25.59 19.55 16.75
N LEU A 379 24.35 19.35 16.25
CA LEU A 379 23.89 19.74 14.91
C LEU A 379 23.42 21.19 14.80
N SER A 380 23.46 21.97 15.88
CA SER A 380 22.90 23.33 15.94
C SER A 380 23.33 24.26 14.81
N ARG A 381 24.60 24.19 14.39
CA ARG A 381 25.11 24.99 13.25
C ARG A 381 24.41 24.67 11.94
N HIS A 382 24.07 23.38 11.70
CA HIS A 382 23.34 22.96 10.51
C HIS A 382 21.87 23.44 10.60
N ILE A 383 21.24 23.26 11.76
CA ILE A 383 19.88 23.71 12.03
C ILE A 383 19.75 25.21 11.84
N VAL A 384 20.65 25.99 12.46
CA VAL A 384 20.62 27.46 12.37
C VAL A 384 20.84 27.94 10.94
N LYS A 385 21.76 27.29 10.19
CA LYS A 385 22.02 27.66 8.79
C LYS A 385 20.75 27.53 7.93
N ASP A 386 19.95 26.48 8.14
CA ASP A 386 18.74 26.24 7.35
C ASP A 386 17.56 27.15 7.77
N LEU A 387 17.56 27.64 9.01
CA LEU A 387 16.55 28.54 9.54
C LEU A 387 16.88 30.03 9.33
N ALA A 388 18.17 30.37 9.27
CA ALA A 388 18.59 31.75 9.09
C ALA A 388 18.31 32.25 7.67
N LYS A 389 17.69 33.42 7.55
CA LYS A 389 17.47 34.10 6.26
C LYS A 389 18.35 35.34 6.24
N ASP A 390 19.14 35.50 5.17
CA ASP A 390 20.06 36.65 5.00
C ASP A 390 21.05 36.83 6.14
N GLY A 391 21.40 35.75 6.85
CA GLY A 391 22.30 35.77 8.00
C GLY A 391 21.61 36.14 9.32
N GLU A 392 20.30 36.35 9.33
CA GLU A 392 19.52 36.69 10.52
C GLU A 392 18.63 35.52 10.95
N LEU A 393 18.64 35.20 12.25
CA LEU A 393 17.73 34.23 12.87
C LEU A 393 16.69 34.99 13.67
N LYS A 394 15.42 34.84 13.33
CA LYS A 394 14.30 35.38 14.13
C LYS A 394 14.03 34.42 15.28
N VAL A 395 14.16 34.91 16.48
CA VAL A 395 13.91 34.16 17.73
C VAL A 395 12.71 34.77 18.48
N ILE A 396 12.02 33.91 19.22
CA ILE A 396 11.00 34.33 20.21
C ILE A 396 11.63 34.18 21.58
N GLU A 397 11.72 35.25 22.33
CA GLU A 397 12.16 35.24 23.73
C GLU A 397 10.92 35.30 24.62
N PHE A 398 10.92 34.49 25.66
CA PHE A 398 9.92 34.59 26.71
C PHE A 398 10.39 35.60 27.75
N SER A 399 9.46 36.38 28.29
CA SER A 399 9.79 37.27 29.42
C SER A 399 10.17 36.46 30.65
N ASP A 400 11.00 37.06 31.53
CA ASP A 400 11.43 36.43 32.78
C ASP A 400 10.22 35.96 33.60
N GLU A 401 9.12 36.72 33.63
CA GLU A 401 7.89 36.34 34.32
C GLU A 401 7.26 35.02 33.78
N ILE A 402 7.33 34.78 32.47
CA ILE A 402 6.84 33.52 31.88
C ILE A 402 7.80 32.38 32.22
N LEU A 403 9.10 32.61 32.13
CA LEU A 403 10.11 31.64 32.50
C LEU A 403 10.00 31.23 33.97
N ASP A 404 9.86 32.20 34.89
CA ASP A 404 9.69 31.93 36.32
C ASP A 404 8.43 31.12 36.61
N ARG A 405 7.31 31.37 35.89
CA ARG A 405 6.09 30.58 36.03
C ARG A 405 6.26 29.16 35.52
N VAL A 406 6.95 28.97 34.41
CA VAL A 406 7.25 27.65 33.87
C VAL A 406 8.15 26.88 34.83
N TYR A 407 9.24 27.50 35.32
CA TYR A 407 10.14 26.86 36.27
C TYR A 407 9.49 26.54 37.61
N SER A 408 8.58 27.39 38.13
CA SER A 408 7.84 27.09 39.35
C SER A 408 6.91 25.86 39.17
N PHE A 409 6.28 25.74 38.02
CA PHE A 409 5.42 24.59 37.73
C PHE A 409 6.21 23.25 37.72
N PHE A 410 7.38 23.21 37.12
CA PHE A 410 8.23 22.01 37.14
C PHE A 410 8.84 21.68 38.50
N LYS A 411 9.02 22.67 39.40
CA LYS A 411 9.51 22.43 40.75
C LYS A 411 8.45 21.86 41.69
N GLU A 412 7.17 22.12 41.43
CA GLU A 412 6.08 21.53 42.21
C GLU A 412 5.90 20.04 41.92
N ASP A 413 6.21 19.57 40.69
CA ASP A 413 6.15 18.15 40.31
C ASP A 413 7.33 17.29 40.81
N GLU A 414 8.45 17.92 41.26
CA GLU A 414 9.60 17.20 41.83
C GLU A 414 9.48 16.99 43.37
N GLU A 415 8.49 17.61 44.02
CA GLU A 415 8.26 17.51 45.47
C GLU A 415 7.08 16.57 45.86
N GLU A 416 6.36 15.98 44.88
CA GLU A 416 5.38 14.90 45.10
C GLU A 416 5.98 13.54 44.74
#